data_bde1ff9d709135ca1bdcb61843e1c5fa
#
_entry.id   bde1ff9d709135ca1bdcb61843e1c5fa
#
_cell.length_a   1.000
_cell.length_b   1.000
_cell.length_c   1.000
_cell.angle_alpha   90.00
_cell.angle_beta   90.00
_cell.angle_gamma   90.00
#
_symmetry.space_group_name_H-M   'P 1'
#
loop_
_entity.id
_entity.type
_entity.pdbx_description
1 polymer ?
#
loop_
_entity_poly.entity_id
_entity_poly.type
_entity_poly.pdbx_seq_one_letter_code
_entity_poly.pdbx_strand_id
1 'polypeptide(L)'
;GLGAVAAGLAVQAGSYLVVFLGRAHSRDEDEVISFALGLAALSALLALACVAISYSGMPDGASGEYYFDLLFWGGGHVLQFTHTVMLLVASMLLLRGSGSRLRGTPRLHALLFTLTVLPLAAVPWINGFPVSSPEHIVTFTDLMRYGGMASIPLLLLVIASLGRTGVLPPAQRPLRAALICALTLFAGGGIMGFMIRGSNTVIPAHYHGSIVGVTLAYMGIVYLLLPRVGRPLTMLRAAYWQPYVYGIGQVMHITALAWTGGHGVQRKTAGAAQGLQGLQEVVGMGLMGLGGLVAVIGGVMFLVVVLAALL
;
A
#
# COMPACT_ATOMS: atom_id res chain seq x y z
N GLY A 1 15.37 17.13 -1.60
CA GLY A 1 14.20 16.31 -1.83
C GLY A 1 13.97 15.26 -0.75
N LEU A 2 14.71 14.15 -0.74
CA LEU A 2 14.50 12.99 0.15
C LEU A 2 14.60 13.35 1.64
N GLY A 3 15.56 14.20 2.05
CA GLY A 3 15.70 14.64 3.43
C GLY A 3 14.49 15.42 3.94
N ALA A 4 13.87 16.27 3.11
CA ALA A 4 12.66 17.00 3.47
C ALA A 4 11.45 16.07 3.64
N VAL A 5 11.31 15.06 2.78
CA VAL A 5 10.27 14.02 2.90
C VAL A 5 10.44 13.21 4.18
N ALA A 6 11.67 12.78 4.47
CA ALA A 6 12.00 12.05 5.70
C ALA A 6 11.70 12.88 6.95
N ALA A 7 12.09 14.17 6.97
CA ALA A 7 11.80 15.09 8.06
C ALA A 7 10.28 15.31 8.24
N GLY A 8 9.54 15.51 7.15
CA GLY A 8 8.09 15.64 7.20
C GLY A 8 7.41 14.38 7.75
N LEU A 9 7.84 13.21 7.32
CA LEU A 9 7.33 11.93 7.82
C LEU A 9 7.65 11.74 9.31
N ALA A 10 8.87 12.09 9.75
CA ALA A 10 9.27 12.01 11.14
C ALA A 10 8.44 12.94 12.05
N VAL A 11 8.21 14.19 11.62
CA VAL A 11 7.38 15.16 12.35
C VAL A 11 5.94 14.68 12.44
N GLN A 12 5.37 14.22 11.33
CA GLN A 12 4.00 13.71 11.30
C GLN A 12 3.85 12.48 12.20
N ALA A 13 4.73 11.49 12.05
CA ALA A 13 4.69 10.27 12.85
C ALA A 13 4.93 10.55 14.33
N GLY A 14 5.87 11.44 14.67
CA GLY A 14 6.13 11.87 16.04
C GLY A 14 4.92 12.57 16.67
N SER A 15 4.25 13.45 15.95
CA SER A 15 3.03 14.13 16.40
C SER A 15 1.90 13.13 16.71
N TYR A 16 1.70 12.13 15.86
CA TYR A 16 0.72 11.05 16.10
C TYR A 16 1.09 10.21 17.33
N LEU A 17 2.37 9.90 17.53
CA LEU A 17 2.82 9.12 18.68
C LEU A 17 2.53 9.85 20.00
N VAL A 18 2.76 11.15 20.07
CA VAL A 18 2.45 11.98 21.26
C VAL A 18 0.95 11.93 21.58
N VAL A 19 0.09 12.06 20.56
CA VAL A 19 -1.37 11.97 20.72
C VAL A 19 -1.78 10.54 21.16
N PHE A 20 -1.12 9.51 20.64
CA PHE A 20 -1.37 8.12 20.95
C PHE A 20 -1.05 7.77 22.40
N LEU A 21 0.12 8.16 22.90
CA LEU A 21 0.56 7.87 24.27
C LEU A 21 -0.38 8.48 25.32
N GLY A 22 -1.15 9.53 24.97
CA GLY A 22 -2.15 10.13 25.82
C GLY A 22 -3.54 9.44 25.81
N ARG A 23 -3.80 8.45 24.94
CA ARG A 23 -5.14 7.90 24.69
C ARG A 23 -5.25 6.37 24.68
N ALA A 24 -4.42 5.64 25.38
CA ALA A 24 -4.34 4.18 25.31
C ALA A 24 -5.51 3.43 25.98
N HIS A 25 -6.74 3.54 25.44
CA HIS A 25 -7.87 2.66 25.81
C HIS A 25 -8.71 2.35 24.57
N SER A 26 -8.72 1.10 24.11
CA SER A 26 -9.51 0.67 22.93
C SER A 26 -10.92 0.23 23.34
N ARG A 27 -11.82 1.20 23.59
CA ARG A 27 -13.19 0.96 23.98
C ARG A 27 -14.19 1.04 22.82
N ASP A 28 -13.88 1.84 21.80
CA ASP A 28 -14.70 2.02 20.62
C ASP A 28 -13.89 1.97 19.31
N GLU A 29 -14.58 2.09 18.18
CA GLU A 29 -13.97 2.00 16.85
C GLU A 29 -13.04 3.16 16.54
N ASP A 30 -13.30 4.38 17.04
CA ASP A 30 -12.48 5.57 16.81
C ASP A 30 -11.17 5.48 17.62
N GLU A 31 -11.22 4.92 18.82
CA GLU A 31 -10.03 4.61 19.62
C GLU A 31 -9.15 3.55 18.93
N VAL A 32 -9.74 2.51 18.34
CA VAL A 32 -9.00 1.50 17.55
C VAL A 32 -8.31 2.15 16.34
N ILE A 33 -9.00 3.04 15.63
CA ILE A 33 -8.40 3.77 14.50
C ILE A 33 -7.23 4.62 14.98
N SER A 34 -7.39 5.35 16.07
CA SER A 34 -6.30 6.15 16.67
C SER A 34 -5.12 5.28 17.10
N PHE A 35 -5.39 4.13 17.71
CA PHE A 35 -4.37 3.12 18.06
C PHE A 35 -3.62 2.61 16.84
N ALA A 36 -4.35 2.22 15.78
CA ALA A 36 -3.73 1.73 14.55
C ALA A 36 -2.88 2.81 13.85
N LEU A 37 -3.32 4.07 13.85
CA LEU A 37 -2.51 5.19 13.35
C LEU A 37 -1.22 5.38 14.16
N GLY A 38 -1.27 5.17 15.48
CA GLY A 38 -0.08 5.13 16.33
C GLY A 38 0.91 4.02 15.94
N LEU A 39 0.39 2.81 15.66
CA LEU A 39 1.20 1.69 15.17
C LEU A 39 1.82 1.98 13.79
N ALA A 40 1.05 2.62 12.88
CA ALA A 40 1.58 3.06 11.59
C ALA A 40 2.69 4.11 11.74
N ALA A 41 2.52 5.07 12.65
CA ALA A 41 3.52 6.08 12.96
C ALA A 41 4.80 5.45 13.53
N LEU A 42 4.67 4.51 14.46
CA LEU A 42 5.81 3.76 15.02
C LEU A 42 6.55 2.98 13.93
N SER A 43 5.81 2.29 13.04
CA SER A 43 6.40 1.57 11.91
C SER A 43 7.15 2.50 10.96
N ALA A 44 6.60 3.69 10.68
CA ALA A 44 7.26 4.69 9.83
C ALA A 44 8.55 5.24 10.45
N LEU A 45 8.55 5.52 11.75
CA LEU A 45 9.76 5.95 12.47
C LEU A 45 10.83 4.85 12.47
N LEU A 46 10.42 3.60 12.65
CA LEU A 46 11.34 2.46 12.56
C LEU A 46 11.92 2.30 11.15
N ALA A 47 11.12 2.52 10.10
CA ALA A 47 11.60 2.54 8.72
C ALA A 47 12.65 3.63 8.49
N LEU A 48 12.44 4.84 9.01
CA LEU A 48 13.42 5.93 8.95
C LEU A 48 14.70 5.59 9.72
N ALA A 49 14.57 4.94 10.87
CA ALA A 49 15.73 4.47 11.65
C ALA A 49 16.55 3.45 10.83
N CYS A 50 15.89 2.50 10.14
CA CYS A 50 16.57 1.57 9.23
C CYS A 50 17.34 2.29 8.12
N VAL A 51 16.75 3.31 7.49
CA VAL A 51 17.45 4.12 6.47
C VAL A 51 18.67 4.82 7.07
N ALA A 52 18.56 5.38 8.27
CA ALA A 52 19.68 6.04 8.94
C ALA A 52 20.80 5.04 9.29
N ILE A 53 20.45 3.85 9.78
CA ILE A 53 21.40 2.77 10.04
C ILE A 53 22.08 2.31 8.74
N SER A 54 21.32 2.11 7.66
CA SER A 54 21.87 1.75 6.35
C SER A 54 22.82 2.82 5.82
N TYR A 55 22.48 4.09 5.99
CA TYR A 55 23.37 5.21 5.62
C TYR A 55 24.70 5.19 6.39
N SER A 56 24.64 4.99 7.72
CA SER A 56 25.83 4.97 8.57
C SER A 56 26.69 3.70 8.39
N GLY A 57 26.09 2.59 7.98
CA GLY A 57 26.77 1.31 7.70
C GLY A 57 27.09 1.06 6.23
N MET A 58 27.00 2.10 5.37
CA MET A 58 27.25 1.96 3.94
C MET A 58 28.70 1.56 3.68
N PRO A 59 28.95 0.48 2.90
CA PRO A 59 30.31 0.07 2.58
C PRO A 59 31.00 1.09 1.66
N ASP A 60 32.32 1.23 1.83
CA ASP A 60 33.14 2.08 0.98
C ASP A 60 33.04 1.68 -0.48
N GLY A 61 32.92 2.68 -1.38
CA GLY A 61 32.82 2.48 -2.81
C GLY A 61 31.41 2.09 -3.30
N ALA A 62 30.42 1.95 -2.45
CA ALA A 62 29.03 1.76 -2.89
C ALA A 62 28.58 2.98 -3.72
N SER A 63 28.07 2.74 -4.93
CA SER A 63 27.67 3.82 -5.84
C SER A 63 26.51 3.39 -6.74
N GLY A 64 25.87 4.37 -7.41
CA GLY A 64 24.83 4.11 -8.37
C GLY A 64 23.64 3.35 -7.81
N GLU A 65 23.15 2.36 -8.54
CA GLU A 65 21.98 1.54 -8.15
C GLU A 65 22.24 0.75 -6.87
N TYR A 66 23.42 0.16 -6.73
CA TYR A 66 23.79 -0.64 -5.56
C TYR A 66 23.73 0.18 -4.26
N TYR A 67 24.22 1.43 -4.28
CA TYR A 67 24.10 2.35 -3.14
C TYR A 67 22.64 2.55 -2.70
N PHE A 68 21.76 2.86 -3.64
CA PHE A 68 20.36 3.11 -3.33
C PHE A 68 19.60 1.82 -2.92
N ASP A 69 19.93 0.68 -3.50
CA ASP A 69 19.37 -0.60 -3.10
C ASP A 69 19.72 -0.91 -1.63
N LEU A 70 20.98 -0.75 -1.22
CA LEU A 70 21.39 -0.94 0.18
C LEU A 70 20.74 0.09 1.12
N LEU A 71 20.74 1.37 0.72
CA LEU A 71 20.20 2.47 1.54
C LEU A 71 18.73 2.25 1.91
N PHE A 72 17.93 1.80 0.96
CA PHE A 72 16.48 1.70 1.13
C PHE A 72 15.98 0.28 1.41
N TRP A 73 16.87 -0.74 1.41
CA TRP A 73 16.43 -2.13 1.55
C TRP A 73 15.65 -2.36 2.84
N GLY A 74 16.28 -2.17 3.98
CA GLY A 74 15.65 -2.37 5.29
C GLY A 74 14.47 -1.42 5.51
N GLY A 75 14.69 -0.12 5.33
CA GLY A 75 13.64 0.89 5.51
C GLY A 75 12.44 0.69 4.60
N GLY A 76 12.65 0.34 3.33
CA GLY A 76 11.58 0.06 2.37
C GLY A 76 10.74 -1.16 2.76
N HIS A 77 11.37 -2.23 3.27
CA HIS A 77 10.64 -3.42 3.73
C HIS A 77 9.83 -3.14 5.01
N VAL A 78 10.37 -2.36 5.94
CA VAL A 78 9.64 -1.92 7.15
C VAL A 78 8.48 -0.99 6.81
N LEU A 79 8.67 -0.06 5.86
CA LEU A 79 7.63 0.89 5.45
C LEU A 79 6.38 0.21 4.87
N GLN A 80 6.49 -1.00 4.34
CA GLN A 80 5.35 -1.79 3.86
C GLN A 80 4.34 -2.11 4.98
N PHE A 81 4.80 -2.29 6.21
CA PHE A 81 3.91 -2.46 7.37
C PHE A 81 3.11 -1.19 7.65
N THR A 82 3.73 -0.01 7.53
CA THR A 82 3.03 1.28 7.61
C THR A 82 1.91 1.36 6.57
N HIS A 83 2.22 1.07 5.31
CA HIS A 83 1.23 1.10 4.21
C HIS A 83 0.10 0.09 4.45
N THR A 84 0.41 -1.10 4.94
CA THR A 84 -0.58 -2.15 5.27
C THR A 84 -1.53 -1.69 6.38
N VAL A 85 -1.00 -1.16 7.49
CA VAL A 85 -1.83 -0.64 8.58
C VAL A 85 -2.70 0.52 8.09
N MET A 86 -2.15 1.44 7.31
CA MET A 86 -2.88 2.58 6.76
C MET A 86 -3.98 2.16 5.77
N LEU A 87 -3.75 1.11 4.96
CA LEU A 87 -4.79 0.51 4.12
C LEU A 87 -5.93 -0.06 4.97
N LEU A 88 -5.60 -0.79 6.03
CA LEU A 88 -6.59 -1.42 6.91
C LEU A 88 -7.42 -0.36 7.66
N VAL A 89 -6.80 0.72 8.12
CA VAL A 89 -7.49 1.90 8.69
C VAL A 89 -8.41 2.54 7.66
N ALA A 90 -7.91 2.81 6.45
CA ALA A 90 -8.72 3.37 5.37
C ALA A 90 -9.90 2.44 5.03
N SER A 91 -9.67 1.12 5.04
CA SER A 91 -10.72 0.11 4.80
C SER A 91 -11.83 0.16 5.86
N MET A 92 -11.48 0.31 7.15
CA MET A 92 -12.47 0.48 8.22
C MET A 92 -13.32 1.74 8.01
N LEU A 93 -12.66 2.87 7.67
CA LEU A 93 -13.33 4.15 7.43
C LEU A 93 -14.26 4.09 6.21
N LEU A 94 -13.82 3.49 5.10
CA LEU A 94 -14.62 3.30 3.89
C LEU A 94 -15.76 2.31 4.10
N LEU A 95 -15.53 1.25 4.87
CA LEU A 95 -16.56 0.29 5.25
C LEU A 95 -17.69 0.99 6.02
N ARG A 96 -17.33 1.79 7.05
CA ARG A 96 -18.27 2.58 7.84
C ARG A 96 -18.97 3.65 6.99
N GLY A 97 -18.23 4.37 6.15
CA GLY A 97 -18.78 5.37 5.23
C GLY A 97 -19.73 4.79 4.18
N SER A 98 -19.57 3.53 3.81
CA SER A 98 -20.48 2.79 2.92
C SER A 98 -21.59 2.00 3.63
N GLY A 99 -21.90 2.34 4.89
CA GLY A 99 -23.02 1.78 5.63
C GLY A 99 -22.79 0.38 6.22
N SER A 100 -21.54 -0.08 6.28
CA SER A 100 -21.15 -1.34 6.93
C SER A 100 -20.21 -1.07 8.10
N ARG A 101 -20.05 -2.06 8.98
CA ARG A 101 -19.07 -1.97 10.08
C ARG A 101 -18.20 -3.21 10.10
N LEU A 102 -16.99 -3.06 10.60
CA LEU A 102 -16.08 -4.18 10.81
C LEU A 102 -16.69 -5.14 11.84
N ARG A 103 -16.75 -6.43 11.50
CA ARG A 103 -17.26 -7.48 12.40
C ARG A 103 -16.30 -7.68 13.55
N GLY A 104 -16.85 -8.06 14.71
CA GLY A 104 -16.06 -8.31 15.91
C GLY A 104 -16.08 -7.15 16.91
N THR A 105 -15.21 -7.23 17.90
CA THR A 105 -15.13 -6.25 18.98
C THR A 105 -13.94 -5.31 18.78
N PRO A 106 -13.95 -4.08 19.32
CA PRO A 106 -12.80 -3.16 19.27
C PRO A 106 -11.50 -3.80 19.80
N ARG A 107 -11.60 -4.63 20.85
CA ARG A 107 -10.44 -5.36 21.40
C ARG A 107 -9.85 -6.36 20.41
N LEU A 108 -10.70 -7.09 19.67
CA LEU A 108 -10.24 -7.98 18.60
C LEU A 108 -9.53 -7.20 17.50
N HIS A 109 -10.09 -6.05 17.08
CA HIS A 109 -9.49 -5.21 16.06
C HIS A 109 -8.12 -4.68 16.51
N ALA A 110 -8.00 -4.17 17.75
CA ALA A 110 -6.74 -3.72 18.31
C ALA A 110 -5.70 -4.85 18.38
N LEU A 111 -6.10 -6.05 18.80
CA LEU A 111 -5.25 -7.24 18.78
C LEU A 111 -4.75 -7.56 17.36
N LEU A 112 -5.62 -7.56 16.35
CA LEU A 112 -5.26 -7.86 14.97
C LEU A 112 -4.32 -6.80 14.38
N PHE A 113 -4.52 -5.52 14.70
CA PHE A 113 -3.56 -4.46 14.33
C PHE A 113 -2.20 -4.66 15.01
N THR A 114 -2.18 -5.02 16.29
CA THR A 114 -0.94 -5.34 17.00
C THR A 114 -0.22 -6.52 16.36
N LEU A 115 -0.94 -7.60 16.04
CA LEU A 115 -0.37 -8.76 15.35
C LEU A 115 0.19 -8.40 13.98
N THR A 116 -0.44 -7.47 13.25
CA THR A 116 0.04 -7.00 11.94
C THR A 116 1.45 -6.38 12.04
N VAL A 117 1.77 -5.66 13.12
CA VAL A 117 3.07 -5.00 13.28
C VAL A 117 4.04 -5.77 14.18
N LEU A 118 3.60 -6.81 14.86
CA LEU A 118 4.42 -7.62 15.78
C LEU A 118 5.72 -8.15 15.13
N PRO A 119 5.74 -8.58 13.85
CA PRO A 119 6.98 -9.02 13.20
C PRO A 119 8.08 -7.97 13.19
N LEU A 120 7.75 -6.66 13.28
CA LEU A 120 8.72 -5.56 13.35
C LEU A 120 9.60 -5.63 14.60
N ALA A 121 9.23 -6.39 15.61
CA ALA A 121 10.07 -6.64 16.78
C ALA A 121 11.42 -7.31 16.43
N ALA A 122 11.52 -7.96 15.27
CA ALA A 122 12.76 -8.53 14.77
C ALA A 122 13.73 -7.48 14.16
N VAL A 123 13.27 -6.28 13.83
CA VAL A 123 14.07 -5.26 13.12
C VAL A 123 15.36 -4.87 13.84
N PRO A 124 15.40 -4.67 15.19
CA PRO A 124 16.64 -4.38 15.87
C PRO A 124 17.69 -5.48 15.72
N TRP A 125 17.27 -6.75 15.75
CA TRP A 125 18.16 -7.89 15.53
C TRP A 125 18.67 -7.93 14.09
N ILE A 126 17.82 -7.70 13.08
CA ILE A 126 18.22 -7.70 11.67
C ILE A 126 19.23 -6.59 11.37
N ASN A 127 19.06 -5.42 11.99
CA ASN A 127 19.99 -4.29 11.86
C ASN A 127 21.35 -4.55 12.56
N GLY A 128 21.50 -5.63 13.29
CA GLY A 128 22.79 -6.09 13.81
C GLY A 128 23.71 -6.72 12.75
N PHE A 129 23.16 -7.10 11.58
CA PHE A 129 23.97 -7.60 10.46
C PHE A 129 24.55 -6.44 9.64
N PRO A 130 25.75 -6.61 9.03
CA PRO A 130 26.29 -5.62 8.09
C PRO A 130 25.31 -5.34 6.94
N VAL A 131 25.12 -4.10 6.55
CA VAL A 131 24.10 -3.65 5.57
C VAL A 131 24.23 -4.38 4.22
N SER A 132 25.46 -4.69 3.80
CA SER A 132 25.75 -5.39 2.55
C SER A 132 25.76 -6.92 2.68
N SER A 133 25.52 -7.47 3.87
CA SER A 133 25.56 -8.92 4.09
C SER A 133 24.33 -9.63 3.52
N PRO A 134 24.47 -10.87 3.03
CA PRO A 134 23.33 -11.69 2.63
C PRO A 134 22.28 -11.85 3.73
N GLU A 135 22.71 -11.98 4.99
CA GLU A 135 21.83 -12.13 6.14
C GLU A 135 20.91 -10.92 6.31
N HIS A 136 21.43 -9.69 6.18
CA HIS A 136 20.65 -8.47 6.24
C HIS A 136 19.60 -8.42 5.12
N ILE A 137 20.04 -8.68 3.88
CA ILE A 137 19.19 -8.64 2.68
C ILE A 137 18.08 -9.68 2.74
N VAL A 138 18.44 -10.95 3.04
CA VAL A 138 17.48 -12.07 3.06
C VAL A 138 16.50 -11.91 4.21
N THR A 139 16.98 -11.56 5.42
CA THR A 139 16.12 -11.50 6.60
C THR A 139 15.11 -10.35 6.51
N PHE A 140 15.46 -9.18 5.95
CA PHE A 140 14.46 -8.14 5.66
C PHE A 140 13.45 -8.57 4.59
N THR A 141 13.89 -9.31 3.59
CA THR A 141 12.98 -9.88 2.56
C THR A 141 12.00 -10.86 3.20
N ASP A 142 12.48 -11.75 4.07
CA ASP A 142 11.66 -12.73 4.76
C ASP A 142 10.74 -12.08 5.79
N LEU A 143 11.20 -11.03 6.50
CA LEU A 143 10.35 -10.20 7.36
C LEU A 143 9.15 -9.66 6.60
N MET A 144 9.36 -9.10 5.41
CA MET A 144 8.27 -8.59 4.58
C MET A 144 7.39 -9.73 4.07
N ARG A 145 7.98 -10.78 3.50
CA ARG A 145 7.26 -11.89 2.87
C ARG A 145 6.40 -12.66 3.87
N TYR A 146 6.96 -13.06 4.99
CA TYR A 146 6.30 -13.90 5.98
C TYR A 146 5.66 -13.07 7.10
N GLY A 147 6.33 -12.03 7.58
CA GLY A 147 5.79 -11.12 8.57
C GLY A 147 4.56 -10.37 8.08
N GLY A 148 4.53 -9.99 6.80
CA GLY A 148 3.36 -9.36 6.16
C GLY A 148 2.10 -10.23 6.20
N MET A 149 2.22 -11.57 6.29
CA MET A 149 1.09 -12.49 6.43
C MET A 149 0.29 -12.26 7.73
N ALA A 150 0.88 -11.67 8.75
CA ALA A 150 0.19 -11.31 10.00
C ALA A 150 -0.98 -10.33 9.80
N SER A 151 -1.03 -9.61 8.68
CA SER A 151 -2.14 -8.75 8.29
C SER A 151 -3.34 -9.50 7.70
N ILE A 152 -3.17 -10.75 7.26
CA ILE A 152 -4.21 -11.53 6.56
C ILE A 152 -5.49 -11.69 7.40
N PRO A 153 -5.44 -12.03 8.71
CA PRO A 153 -6.66 -12.18 9.51
C PRO A 153 -7.53 -10.92 9.52
N LEU A 154 -6.92 -9.74 9.65
CA LEU A 154 -7.65 -8.47 9.63
C LEU A 154 -8.17 -8.14 8.23
N LEU A 155 -7.38 -8.41 7.18
CA LEU A 155 -7.81 -8.25 5.79
C LEU A 155 -9.03 -9.13 5.48
N LEU A 156 -9.01 -10.39 5.88
CA LEU A 156 -10.14 -11.31 5.72
C LEU A 156 -11.36 -10.85 6.52
N LEU A 157 -11.17 -10.30 7.71
CA LEU A 157 -12.25 -9.74 8.51
C LEU A 157 -12.89 -8.53 7.82
N VAL A 158 -12.10 -7.65 7.19
CA VAL A 158 -12.61 -6.53 6.37
C VAL A 158 -13.42 -7.06 5.18
N ILE A 159 -12.89 -8.04 4.44
CA ILE A 159 -13.59 -8.67 3.30
C ILE A 159 -14.90 -9.31 3.76
N ALA A 160 -14.88 -10.07 4.85
CA ALA A 160 -16.08 -10.70 5.42
C ALA A 160 -17.12 -9.66 5.90
N SER A 161 -16.67 -8.46 6.25
CA SER A 161 -17.52 -7.35 6.70
C SER A 161 -18.14 -6.56 5.56
N LEU A 162 -17.68 -6.76 4.31
CA LEU A 162 -18.31 -6.14 3.13
C LEU A 162 -19.81 -6.47 3.03
N GLY A 163 -20.23 -7.67 3.47
CA GLY A 163 -21.62 -8.08 3.58
C GLY A 163 -22.42 -8.05 2.27
N ARG A 164 -23.61 -8.63 2.31
CA ARG A 164 -24.65 -8.42 1.30
C ARG A 164 -25.41 -7.13 1.65
N THR A 165 -24.93 -6.00 1.19
CA THR A 165 -25.70 -4.76 1.30
C THR A 165 -26.71 -4.71 0.15
N GLY A 166 -27.95 -4.32 0.46
CA GLY A 166 -28.94 -3.97 -0.55
C GLY A 166 -28.45 -2.80 -1.43
N VAL A 167 -29.36 -2.17 -2.16
CA VAL A 167 -29.03 -1.01 -3.01
C VAL A 167 -28.46 0.11 -2.16
N LEU A 168 -27.18 0.43 -2.35
CA LEU A 168 -26.50 1.52 -1.64
C LEU A 168 -27.01 2.90 -2.12
N PRO A 169 -27.17 3.86 -1.19
CA PRO A 169 -27.38 5.25 -1.55
C PRO A 169 -26.30 5.75 -2.51
N PRO A 170 -26.62 6.65 -3.47
CA PRO A 170 -25.67 7.11 -4.48
C PRO A 170 -24.36 7.65 -3.88
N ALA A 171 -24.40 8.36 -2.77
CA ALA A 171 -23.22 8.94 -2.10
C ALA A 171 -22.29 7.88 -1.47
N GLN A 172 -22.78 6.68 -1.17
CA GLN A 172 -22.00 5.59 -0.58
C GLN A 172 -21.34 4.67 -1.62
N ARG A 173 -21.84 4.66 -2.86
CA ARG A 173 -21.35 3.78 -3.92
C ARG A 173 -19.87 4.03 -4.28
N PRO A 174 -19.39 5.28 -4.40
CA PRO A 174 -17.97 5.56 -4.65
C PRO A 174 -17.05 4.98 -3.57
N LEU A 175 -17.45 5.06 -2.30
CA LEU A 175 -16.67 4.57 -1.16
C LEU A 175 -16.53 3.05 -1.20
N ARG A 176 -17.64 2.36 -1.50
CA ARG A 176 -17.66 0.89 -1.64
C ARG A 176 -16.84 0.44 -2.85
N ALA A 177 -16.95 1.15 -3.98
CA ALA A 177 -16.18 0.86 -5.18
C ALA A 177 -14.67 0.99 -4.91
N ALA A 178 -14.25 2.09 -4.28
CA ALA A 178 -12.86 2.32 -3.90
C ALA A 178 -12.34 1.23 -2.96
N LEU A 179 -13.12 0.84 -1.95
CA LEU A 179 -12.75 -0.22 -1.02
C LEU A 179 -12.56 -1.57 -1.72
N ILE A 180 -13.50 -1.99 -2.58
CA ILE A 180 -13.42 -3.27 -3.28
C ILE A 180 -12.19 -3.29 -4.19
N CYS A 181 -12.00 -2.25 -5.02
CA CYS A 181 -10.86 -2.18 -5.94
C CYS A 181 -9.52 -2.11 -5.20
N ALA A 182 -9.45 -1.36 -4.08
CA ALA A 182 -8.25 -1.27 -3.24
C ALA A 182 -7.86 -2.63 -2.66
N LEU A 183 -8.83 -3.36 -2.08
CA LEU A 183 -8.60 -4.70 -1.53
C LEU A 183 -8.20 -5.72 -2.61
N THR A 184 -8.82 -5.65 -3.78
CA THR A 184 -8.48 -6.53 -4.92
C THR A 184 -7.04 -6.32 -5.38
N LEU A 185 -6.62 -5.06 -5.55
CA LEU A 185 -5.26 -4.72 -5.95
C LEU A 185 -4.24 -5.10 -4.89
N PHE A 186 -4.51 -4.77 -3.62
CA PHE A 186 -3.59 -5.09 -2.52
C PHE A 186 -3.41 -6.59 -2.35
N ALA A 187 -4.50 -7.37 -2.36
CA ALA A 187 -4.43 -8.83 -2.28
C ALA A 187 -3.74 -9.44 -3.50
N GLY A 188 -4.06 -8.96 -4.72
CA GLY A 188 -3.40 -9.38 -5.95
C GLY A 188 -1.90 -9.10 -5.92
N GLY A 189 -1.50 -7.89 -5.51
CA GLY A 189 -0.11 -7.52 -5.32
C GLY A 189 0.60 -8.41 -4.28
N GLY A 190 -0.05 -8.68 -3.16
CA GLY A 190 0.46 -9.60 -2.13
C GLY A 190 0.71 -11.00 -2.67
N ILE A 191 -0.24 -11.58 -3.42
CA ILE A 191 -0.09 -12.89 -4.07
C ILE A 191 1.11 -12.87 -5.02
N MET A 192 1.25 -11.83 -5.84
CA MET A 192 2.39 -11.69 -6.76
C MET A 192 3.72 -11.61 -6.03
N GLY A 193 3.76 -11.08 -4.80
CA GLY A 193 4.96 -11.06 -3.95
C GLY A 193 5.53 -12.46 -3.68
N PHE A 194 4.68 -13.47 -3.52
CA PHE A 194 5.10 -14.87 -3.37
C PHE A 194 5.57 -15.50 -4.68
N MET A 195 5.22 -14.92 -5.82
CA MET A 195 5.63 -15.41 -7.14
C MET A 195 7.00 -14.85 -7.58
N ILE A 196 7.58 -13.90 -6.84
CA ILE A 196 8.88 -13.30 -7.18
C ILE A 196 9.98 -14.36 -7.15
N ARG A 197 10.63 -14.53 -8.31
CA ARG A 197 11.82 -15.37 -8.49
C ARG A 197 12.81 -14.62 -9.38
N GLY A 198 13.97 -14.24 -8.82
CA GLY A 198 14.97 -13.45 -9.54
C GLY A 198 14.57 -11.99 -9.77
N SER A 199 15.24 -11.30 -10.67
CA SER A 199 15.10 -9.86 -10.95
C SER A 199 14.34 -9.60 -12.25
N ASN A 200 13.02 -9.78 -12.24
CA ASN A 200 12.16 -9.63 -13.41
C ASN A 200 10.95 -8.73 -13.12
N THR A 201 10.06 -8.57 -14.11
CA THR A 201 8.89 -7.69 -14.02
C THR A 201 7.79 -8.16 -13.03
N VAL A 202 7.91 -9.35 -12.40
CA VAL A 202 7.03 -9.75 -11.28
C VAL A 202 7.24 -8.85 -10.06
N ILE A 203 8.47 -8.33 -9.85
CA ILE A 203 8.75 -7.38 -8.76
C ILE A 203 7.91 -6.10 -8.90
N PRO A 204 7.96 -5.35 -10.04
CA PRO A 204 7.06 -4.22 -10.23
C PRO A 204 5.57 -4.60 -10.22
N ALA A 205 5.17 -5.76 -10.69
CA ALA A 205 3.79 -6.23 -10.57
C ALA A 205 3.33 -6.28 -9.10
N HIS A 206 4.15 -6.83 -8.22
CA HIS A 206 3.89 -6.91 -6.78
C HIS A 206 3.69 -5.52 -6.16
N TYR A 207 4.66 -4.62 -6.30
CA TYR A 207 4.54 -3.33 -5.61
C TYR A 207 3.52 -2.40 -6.27
N HIS A 208 3.30 -2.45 -7.59
CA HIS A 208 2.20 -1.71 -8.20
C HIS A 208 0.84 -2.20 -7.69
N GLY A 209 0.63 -3.52 -7.54
CA GLY A 209 -0.59 -4.03 -6.92
C GLY A 209 -0.76 -3.53 -5.49
N SER A 210 0.25 -3.72 -4.65
CA SER A 210 0.18 -3.40 -3.22
C SER A 210 0.06 -1.89 -2.96
N ILE A 211 0.96 -1.06 -3.52
CA ILE A 211 0.99 0.39 -3.26
C ILE A 211 -0.20 1.09 -3.92
N VAL A 212 -0.57 0.70 -5.14
CA VAL A 212 -1.72 1.30 -5.83
C VAL A 212 -3.03 0.92 -5.16
N GLY A 213 -3.13 -0.27 -4.55
CA GLY A 213 -4.25 -0.62 -3.68
C GLY A 213 -4.41 0.37 -2.53
N VAL A 214 -3.31 0.73 -1.86
CA VAL A 214 -3.30 1.79 -0.81
C VAL A 214 -3.71 3.14 -1.38
N THR A 215 -3.16 3.53 -2.53
CA THR A 215 -3.49 4.80 -3.20
C THR A 215 -4.98 4.89 -3.51
N LEU A 216 -5.58 3.82 -4.02
CA LEU A 216 -7.00 3.77 -4.35
C LEU A 216 -7.90 3.85 -3.10
N ALA A 217 -7.47 3.24 -1.98
CA ALA A 217 -8.15 3.42 -0.71
C ALA A 217 -8.12 4.90 -0.27
N TYR A 218 -7.00 5.60 -0.46
CA TYR A 218 -6.89 7.03 -0.14
C TYR A 218 -7.72 7.92 -1.06
N MET A 219 -7.85 7.59 -2.35
CA MET A 219 -8.81 8.26 -3.23
C MET A 219 -10.24 8.14 -2.66
N GLY A 220 -10.61 6.95 -2.16
CA GLY A 220 -11.88 6.73 -1.45
C GLY A 220 -12.00 7.54 -0.16
N ILE A 221 -10.93 7.69 0.62
CA ILE A 221 -10.90 8.55 1.82
C ILE A 221 -11.12 10.02 1.44
N VAL A 222 -10.55 10.51 0.34
CA VAL A 222 -10.82 11.87 -0.15
C VAL A 222 -12.32 12.04 -0.43
N TYR A 223 -12.96 11.08 -1.10
CA TYR A 223 -14.41 11.11 -1.33
C TYR A 223 -15.24 11.07 -0.04
N LEU A 224 -14.76 10.38 0.99
CA LEU A 224 -15.38 10.33 2.30
C LEU A 224 -15.26 11.67 3.07
N LEU A 225 -14.12 12.36 2.91
CA LEU A 225 -13.81 13.57 3.68
C LEU A 225 -14.36 14.86 3.05
N LEU A 226 -14.41 14.97 1.74
CA LEU A 226 -14.90 16.17 1.04
C LEU A 226 -16.26 16.66 1.56
N PRO A 227 -17.32 15.82 1.71
CA PRO A 227 -18.58 16.27 2.28
C PRO A 227 -18.47 16.75 3.74
N ARG A 228 -17.54 16.19 4.52
CA ARG A 228 -17.33 16.56 5.93
C ARG A 228 -16.72 17.97 6.11
N VAL A 229 -16.00 18.43 5.08
CA VAL A 229 -15.45 19.80 5.04
C VAL A 229 -16.34 20.76 4.25
N GLY A 230 -17.62 20.41 4.03
CA GLY A 230 -18.60 21.25 3.35
C GLY A 230 -18.49 21.26 1.81
N ARG A 231 -17.78 20.27 1.23
CA ARG A 231 -17.57 20.14 -0.23
C ARG A 231 -18.15 18.82 -0.74
N PRO A 232 -19.47 18.70 -0.91
CA PRO A 232 -20.11 17.47 -1.34
C PRO A 232 -19.70 17.09 -2.78
N LEU A 233 -19.66 15.78 -3.06
CA LEU A 233 -19.40 15.29 -4.41
C LEU A 233 -20.55 15.68 -5.34
N THR A 234 -20.27 16.50 -6.34
CA THR A 234 -21.23 16.97 -7.34
C THR A 234 -21.38 15.96 -8.50
N MET A 235 -20.30 15.24 -8.85
CA MET A 235 -20.23 14.27 -9.95
C MET A 235 -20.32 12.83 -9.46
N LEU A 236 -21.40 12.44 -8.75
CA LEU A 236 -21.54 11.12 -8.12
C LEU A 236 -21.39 9.94 -9.08
N ARG A 237 -21.85 10.06 -10.34
CA ARG A 237 -21.70 9.01 -11.34
C ARG A 237 -20.23 8.81 -11.73
N ALA A 238 -19.50 9.89 -11.95
CA ALA A 238 -18.06 9.82 -12.26
C ALA A 238 -17.28 9.30 -11.04
N ALA A 239 -17.58 9.78 -9.84
CA ALA A 239 -16.99 9.29 -8.60
C ALA A 239 -17.20 7.79 -8.38
N TYR A 240 -18.36 7.24 -8.78
CA TYR A 240 -18.64 5.81 -8.69
C TYR A 240 -17.82 4.97 -9.67
N TRP A 241 -17.68 5.43 -10.94
CA TRP A 241 -16.97 4.66 -11.96
C TRP A 241 -15.44 4.83 -11.89
N GLN A 242 -14.96 5.93 -11.35
CA GLN A 242 -13.53 6.24 -11.27
C GLN A 242 -12.70 5.13 -10.60
N PRO A 243 -13.08 4.57 -9.43
CA PRO A 243 -12.30 3.48 -8.82
C PRO A 243 -12.23 2.22 -9.69
N TYR A 244 -13.30 1.92 -10.44
CA TYR A 244 -13.30 0.78 -11.34
C TYR A 244 -12.39 1.02 -12.55
N VAL A 245 -12.46 2.20 -13.18
CA VAL A 245 -11.58 2.52 -14.33
C VAL A 245 -10.11 2.45 -13.89
N TYR A 246 -9.79 3.11 -12.78
CA TYR A 246 -8.44 3.09 -12.23
C TYR A 246 -8.01 1.67 -11.82
N GLY A 247 -8.85 0.96 -11.09
CA GLY A 247 -8.58 -0.39 -10.59
C GLY A 247 -8.44 -1.43 -11.70
N ILE A 248 -9.32 -1.42 -12.70
CA ILE A 248 -9.23 -2.34 -13.85
C ILE A 248 -7.95 -2.07 -14.64
N GLY A 249 -7.64 -0.79 -14.93
CA GLY A 249 -6.39 -0.42 -15.59
C GLY A 249 -5.16 -0.96 -14.83
N GLN A 250 -5.15 -0.83 -13.51
CA GLN A 250 -4.07 -1.34 -12.68
C GLN A 250 -4.03 -2.86 -12.60
N VAL A 251 -5.17 -3.55 -12.54
CA VAL A 251 -5.20 -5.03 -12.60
C VAL A 251 -4.63 -5.52 -13.95
N MET A 252 -5.01 -4.89 -15.06
CA MET A 252 -4.42 -5.21 -16.37
C MET A 252 -2.91 -4.99 -16.37
N HIS A 253 -2.45 -3.85 -15.85
CA HIS A 253 -1.03 -3.49 -15.77
C HIS A 253 -0.22 -4.51 -14.97
N ILE A 254 -0.64 -4.83 -13.74
CA ILE A 254 0.10 -5.78 -12.87
C ILE A 254 0.05 -7.21 -13.38
N THR A 255 -1.08 -7.64 -13.96
CA THR A 255 -1.20 -8.98 -14.53
C THR A 255 -0.27 -9.15 -15.73
N ALA A 256 -0.20 -8.14 -16.59
CA ALA A 256 0.72 -8.13 -17.73
C ALA A 256 2.19 -8.12 -17.30
N LEU A 257 2.56 -7.34 -16.28
CA LEU A 257 3.90 -7.36 -15.70
C LEU A 257 4.26 -8.73 -15.09
N ALA A 258 3.32 -9.36 -14.37
CA ALA A 258 3.54 -10.69 -13.81
C ALA A 258 3.69 -11.75 -14.92
N TRP A 259 2.86 -11.65 -15.97
CA TRP A 259 2.95 -12.52 -17.14
C TRP A 259 4.32 -12.40 -17.84
N THR A 260 4.74 -11.19 -18.16
CA THR A 260 6.02 -10.95 -18.84
C THR A 260 7.22 -11.34 -17.99
N GLY A 261 7.15 -11.12 -16.67
CA GLY A 261 8.17 -11.57 -15.73
C GLY A 261 8.31 -13.10 -15.67
N GLY A 262 7.18 -13.82 -15.79
CA GLY A 262 7.18 -15.28 -15.93
C GLY A 262 7.83 -15.78 -17.23
N HIS A 263 7.93 -14.90 -18.26
CA HIS A 263 8.64 -15.17 -19.51
C HIS A 263 10.03 -14.54 -19.59
N GLY A 264 10.60 -14.11 -18.44
CA GLY A 264 11.98 -13.67 -18.34
C GLY A 264 12.25 -12.21 -18.60
N VAL A 265 11.22 -11.36 -18.84
CA VAL A 265 11.42 -9.92 -19.05
C VAL A 265 11.99 -9.27 -17.80
N GLN A 266 13.16 -8.63 -17.97
CA GLN A 266 13.90 -8.00 -16.87
C GLN A 266 13.27 -6.69 -16.45
N ARG A 267 13.32 -6.40 -15.13
CA ARG A 267 12.96 -5.09 -14.60
C ARG A 267 14.04 -4.04 -14.88
N LYS A 268 13.68 -2.75 -14.78
CA LYS A 268 14.61 -1.61 -14.93
C LYS A 268 15.28 -1.54 -16.32
N THR A 269 14.71 -2.18 -17.32
CA THR A 269 15.15 -2.10 -18.72
C THR A 269 14.05 -1.46 -19.56
N ALA A 270 14.42 -0.74 -20.62
CA ALA A 270 13.48 -0.05 -21.51
C ALA A 270 13.88 -0.15 -22.98
N GLY A 271 12.91 -0.05 -23.87
CA GLY A 271 13.14 -0.07 -25.31
C GLY A 271 13.85 -1.34 -25.79
N ALA A 272 14.80 -1.22 -26.69
CA ALA A 272 15.53 -2.36 -27.29
C ALA A 272 16.30 -3.20 -26.24
N ALA A 273 16.71 -2.60 -25.11
CA ALA A 273 17.40 -3.31 -24.03
C ALA A 273 16.53 -4.35 -23.32
N GLN A 274 15.21 -4.32 -23.47
CA GLN A 274 14.32 -5.35 -22.94
C GLN A 274 14.47 -6.69 -23.66
N GLY A 275 14.98 -6.69 -24.90
CA GLY A 275 15.22 -7.91 -25.68
C GLY A 275 13.96 -8.71 -25.99
N LEU A 276 12.80 -8.06 -26.16
CA LEU A 276 11.53 -8.72 -26.42
C LEU A 276 11.56 -9.44 -27.77
N GLN A 277 11.52 -10.77 -27.77
CA GLN A 277 11.57 -11.60 -28.98
C GLN A 277 10.32 -12.45 -29.15
N GLY A 278 9.71 -12.86 -28.03
CA GLY A 278 8.53 -13.71 -28.02
C GLY A 278 7.22 -12.94 -28.13
N LEU A 279 6.22 -13.54 -28.79
CA LEU A 279 4.87 -12.96 -28.87
C LEU A 279 4.29 -12.68 -27.48
N GLN A 280 4.52 -13.59 -26.51
CA GLN A 280 4.05 -13.44 -25.13
C GLN A 280 4.64 -12.20 -24.44
N GLU A 281 5.92 -11.88 -24.70
CA GLU A 281 6.61 -10.73 -24.13
C GLU A 281 6.08 -9.43 -24.75
N VAL A 282 5.96 -9.38 -26.08
CA VAL A 282 5.47 -8.20 -26.82
C VAL A 282 4.03 -7.90 -26.46
N VAL A 283 3.14 -8.89 -26.50
CA VAL A 283 1.71 -8.74 -26.17
C VAL A 283 1.55 -8.37 -24.70
N GLY A 284 2.31 -9.01 -23.80
CA GLY A 284 2.27 -8.72 -22.37
C GLY A 284 2.70 -7.27 -22.08
N MET A 285 3.81 -6.78 -22.66
CA MET A 285 4.24 -5.39 -22.49
C MET A 285 3.27 -4.38 -23.12
N GLY A 286 2.65 -4.73 -24.26
CA GLY A 286 1.56 -3.95 -24.87
C GLY A 286 0.34 -3.84 -23.92
N LEU A 287 -0.07 -4.96 -23.32
CA LEU A 287 -1.18 -4.99 -22.35
C LEU A 287 -0.84 -4.21 -21.08
N MET A 288 0.41 -4.28 -20.61
CA MET A 288 0.92 -3.47 -19.50
C MET A 288 0.76 -1.97 -19.81
N GLY A 289 1.17 -1.53 -21.01
CA GLY A 289 1.02 -0.14 -21.46
C GLY A 289 -0.44 0.30 -21.56
N LEU A 290 -1.31 -0.54 -22.15
CA LEU A 290 -2.75 -0.28 -22.24
C LEU A 290 -3.40 -0.17 -20.85
N GLY A 291 -3.07 -1.08 -19.93
CA GLY A 291 -3.54 -1.04 -18.54
C GLY A 291 -3.08 0.24 -17.83
N GLY A 292 -1.83 0.66 -18.05
CA GLY A 292 -1.32 1.94 -17.56
C GLY A 292 -2.09 3.15 -18.08
N LEU A 293 -2.42 3.18 -19.39
CA LEU A 293 -3.23 4.24 -19.99
C LEU A 293 -4.62 4.32 -19.36
N VAL A 294 -5.31 3.18 -19.20
CA VAL A 294 -6.64 3.12 -18.57
C VAL A 294 -6.56 3.60 -17.12
N ALA A 295 -5.49 3.25 -16.40
CA ALA A 295 -5.27 3.73 -15.03
C ALA A 295 -5.03 5.25 -14.99
N VAL A 296 -4.28 5.82 -15.93
CA VAL A 296 -4.10 7.27 -16.04
C VAL A 296 -5.44 7.98 -16.26
N ILE A 297 -6.29 7.44 -17.15
CA ILE A 297 -7.66 7.97 -17.35
C ILE A 297 -8.43 7.95 -16.01
N GLY A 298 -8.40 6.85 -15.26
CA GLY A 298 -9.02 6.77 -13.93
C GLY A 298 -8.44 7.77 -12.92
N GLY A 299 -7.13 8.04 -12.98
CA GLY A 299 -6.46 9.07 -12.18
C GLY A 299 -6.93 10.48 -12.54
N VAL A 300 -7.02 10.79 -13.83
CA VAL A 300 -7.58 12.09 -14.31
C VAL A 300 -9.03 12.25 -13.90
N MET A 301 -9.85 11.20 -14.00
CA MET A 301 -11.24 11.23 -13.51
C MET A 301 -11.30 11.59 -12.02
N PHE A 302 -10.40 11.06 -11.19
CA PHE A 302 -10.32 11.41 -9.77
C PHE A 302 -10.06 12.91 -9.59
N LEU A 303 -9.08 13.46 -10.29
CA LEU A 303 -8.77 14.90 -10.22
C LEU A 303 -9.97 15.77 -10.65
N VAL A 304 -10.64 15.39 -11.74
CA VAL A 304 -11.83 16.12 -12.22
C VAL A 304 -12.95 16.11 -11.17
N VAL A 305 -13.23 14.94 -10.55
CA VAL A 305 -14.26 14.82 -9.51
C VAL A 305 -13.93 15.67 -8.28
N VAL A 306 -12.66 15.64 -7.84
CA VAL A 306 -12.21 16.42 -6.67
C VAL A 306 -12.26 17.92 -6.97
N LEU A 307 -11.75 18.37 -8.11
CA LEU A 307 -11.78 19.77 -8.50
C LEU A 307 -13.22 20.29 -8.62
N ALA A 308 -14.13 19.50 -9.23
CA ALA A 308 -15.55 19.86 -9.32
C ALA A 308 -16.26 19.95 -7.97
N ALA A 309 -15.75 19.28 -6.93
CA ALA A 309 -16.29 19.42 -5.56
C ALA A 309 -15.69 20.61 -4.81
N LEU A 310 -14.48 21.05 -5.18
CA LEU A 310 -13.79 22.19 -4.54
C LEU A 310 -14.22 23.54 -5.10
N LEU A 311 -14.64 23.58 -6.37
CA LEU A 311 -15.17 24.79 -7.05
C LEU A 311 -16.63 25.01 -6.71
#